data_012723d90af0ac8744771f77fad8d31c
#
_entry.id   012723d90af0ac8744771f77fad8d31c
#
_cell.length_a   1.000
_cell.length_b   1.000
_cell.length_c   1.000
_cell.angle_alpha   90.00
_cell.angle_beta   90.00
_cell.angle_gamma   90.00
#
_symmetry.space_group_name_H-M   'P 1'
#
loop_
_entity.id
_entity.type
_entity.pdbx_description
1 polymer ?
#
loop_
_entity_poly.entity_id
_entity_poly.type
_entity_poly.pdbx_seq_one_letter_code
_entity_poly.pdbx_strand_id
1 'polypeptide(L)'
;MANPATVPQPAQTSVPHPAPEAEEVYRRWIRFLDEEFTRHHNPERRAEIVRDQLYQLYLGRPHGAEKLNLTLTSELPGNVLTLSLDPDNVTLEAGHFADVDRQKFNERKPLLWFWQMFDRSPIGLNHWLGLRFRCMLGRHLFAKMGAGVRIYHGVDLTYGYNLTIEDGVTIRQRVLLDDRGGITIGKNAVIGSFSRIFSHSYAPDNYEKARLVHTEIGPGARIGSHAFVMAGTKVGAGEIVGNFPADRA
;
A
#
# COMPACT_ATOMS: atom_id res chain seq x y z
N MET A 1 23.00 34.70 17.39
CA MET A 1 21.81 33.89 17.05
C MET A 1 21.98 33.43 15.63
N ALA A 2 22.35 32.16 15.45
CA ALA A 2 22.55 31.59 14.11
C ALA A 2 21.20 31.24 13.51
N ASN A 3 20.98 31.71 12.27
CA ASN A 3 19.82 31.46 11.46
C ASN A 3 19.69 29.94 11.21
N PRO A 4 18.56 29.27 11.45
CA PRO A 4 18.43 27.84 11.14
C PRO A 4 18.58 27.66 9.63
N ALA A 5 19.64 26.97 9.23
CA ALA A 5 19.92 26.65 7.84
C ALA A 5 18.72 25.93 7.23
N THR A 6 18.11 26.56 6.23
CA THR A 6 17.05 25.97 5.41
C THR A 6 17.66 24.77 4.68
N VAL A 7 17.36 23.56 5.17
CA VAL A 7 17.78 22.33 4.50
C VAL A 7 17.17 22.32 3.10
N PRO A 8 17.97 22.25 2.02
CA PRO A 8 17.45 22.23 0.67
C PRO A 8 16.51 21.04 0.51
N GLN A 9 15.28 21.29 0.09
CA GLN A 9 14.42 20.19 -0.36
C GLN A 9 15.11 19.53 -1.56
N PRO A 10 15.24 18.20 -1.58
CA PRO A 10 15.79 17.52 -2.75
C PRO A 10 14.96 17.93 -3.96
N ALA A 11 15.64 18.41 -5.00
CA ALA A 11 15.01 18.79 -6.26
C ALA A 11 14.00 17.68 -6.64
N GLN A 12 12.75 18.06 -6.86
CA GLN A 12 11.73 17.14 -7.34
C GLN A 12 12.10 16.79 -8.79
N THR A 13 12.96 15.80 -8.96
CA THR A 13 13.19 15.23 -10.28
C THR A 13 11.87 14.71 -10.80
N SER A 14 11.39 15.30 -11.88
CA SER A 14 10.18 14.85 -12.55
C SER A 14 10.33 13.36 -12.87
N VAL A 15 9.33 12.57 -12.52
CA VAL A 15 9.32 11.14 -12.92
C VAL A 15 9.37 11.09 -14.45
N PRO A 16 10.35 10.38 -15.06
CA PRO A 16 10.41 10.24 -16.51
C PRO A 16 9.06 9.76 -17.06
N HIS A 17 8.62 10.35 -18.15
CA HIS A 17 7.38 9.95 -18.82
C HIS A 17 7.62 8.72 -19.70
N PRO A 18 6.68 7.78 -19.77
CA PRO A 18 6.70 6.73 -20.79
C PRO A 18 6.43 7.31 -22.17
N ALA A 19 6.53 6.49 -23.21
CA ALA A 19 6.08 6.87 -24.55
C ALA A 19 4.59 7.31 -24.53
N PRO A 20 4.19 8.28 -25.37
CA PRO A 20 2.85 8.86 -25.32
C PRO A 20 1.71 7.83 -25.39
N GLU A 21 1.84 6.82 -26.25
CA GLU A 21 0.86 5.76 -26.38
C GLU A 21 0.73 4.91 -25.12
N ALA A 22 1.87 4.61 -24.48
CA ALA A 22 1.89 3.86 -23.22
C ALA A 22 1.28 4.69 -22.08
N GLU A 23 1.60 5.98 -22.02
CA GLU A 23 1.03 6.89 -21.02
C GLU A 23 -0.49 6.97 -21.14
N GLU A 24 -1.01 7.07 -22.36
CA GLU A 24 -2.45 7.12 -22.62
C GLU A 24 -3.15 5.83 -22.17
N VAL A 25 -2.60 4.66 -22.51
CA VAL A 25 -3.14 3.36 -22.06
C VAL A 25 -3.15 3.27 -20.54
N TYR A 26 -2.04 3.65 -19.87
CA TYR A 26 -1.95 3.61 -18.42
C TYR A 26 -2.95 4.55 -17.74
N ARG A 27 -3.12 5.77 -18.27
CA ARG A 27 -4.09 6.74 -17.75
C ARG A 27 -5.52 6.25 -17.90
N ARG A 28 -5.87 5.66 -19.04
CA ARG A 28 -7.20 5.08 -19.26
C ARG A 28 -7.49 3.95 -18.31
N TRP A 29 -6.54 3.05 -18.12
CA TRP A 29 -6.69 1.93 -17.20
C TRP A 29 -6.88 2.39 -15.76
N ILE A 30 -6.05 3.33 -15.27
CA ILE A 30 -6.18 3.89 -13.92
C ILE A 30 -7.54 4.59 -13.75
N ARG A 31 -7.97 5.38 -14.72
CA ARG A 31 -9.26 6.05 -14.70
C ARG A 31 -10.41 5.06 -14.63
N PHE A 32 -10.38 4.05 -15.47
CA PHE A 32 -11.37 2.97 -15.46
C PHE A 32 -11.49 2.33 -14.06
N LEU A 33 -10.37 1.98 -13.44
CA LEU A 33 -10.36 1.40 -12.10
C LEU A 33 -10.89 2.36 -11.04
N ASP A 34 -10.50 3.62 -11.10
CA ASP A 34 -10.95 4.66 -10.17
C ASP A 34 -12.48 4.85 -10.25
N GLU A 35 -13.03 4.88 -11.46
CA GLU A 35 -14.46 4.97 -11.72
C GLU A 35 -15.21 3.74 -11.21
N GLU A 36 -14.70 2.54 -11.48
CA GLU A 36 -15.32 1.30 -11.02
C GLU A 36 -15.32 1.20 -9.49
N PHE A 37 -14.20 1.49 -8.82
CA PHE A 37 -14.14 1.44 -7.35
C PHE A 37 -14.89 2.59 -6.67
N THR A 38 -15.08 3.71 -7.33
CA THR A 38 -15.96 4.81 -6.88
C THR A 38 -17.42 4.43 -6.97
N ARG A 39 -17.81 3.72 -8.05
CA ARG A 39 -19.19 3.31 -8.29
C ARG A 39 -19.61 2.10 -7.44
N HIS A 40 -18.65 1.23 -7.14
CA HIS A 40 -18.91 -0.04 -6.47
C HIS A 40 -18.17 -0.15 -5.14
N HIS A 41 -18.96 -0.09 -4.03
CA HIS A 41 -18.44 -0.25 -2.66
C HIS A 41 -18.66 -1.64 -2.09
N ASN A 42 -19.50 -2.43 -2.74
CA ASN A 42 -19.82 -3.79 -2.33
C ASN A 42 -18.62 -4.72 -2.54
N PRO A 43 -18.24 -5.53 -1.54
CA PRO A 43 -17.03 -6.35 -1.58
C PRO A 43 -17.04 -7.40 -2.68
N GLU A 44 -18.20 -8.01 -2.97
CA GLU A 44 -18.34 -9.03 -4.01
C GLU A 44 -18.02 -8.42 -5.40
N ARG A 45 -18.60 -7.24 -5.69
CA ARG A 45 -18.33 -6.57 -6.97
C ARG A 45 -16.87 -6.10 -7.08
N ARG A 46 -16.27 -5.64 -5.98
CA ARG A 46 -14.84 -5.32 -5.94
C ARG A 46 -13.97 -6.56 -6.18
N ALA A 47 -14.35 -7.70 -5.61
CA ALA A 47 -13.66 -8.97 -5.85
C ALA A 47 -13.70 -9.38 -7.32
N GLU A 48 -14.89 -9.29 -7.97
CA GLU A 48 -15.03 -9.54 -9.40
C GLU A 48 -14.13 -8.64 -10.26
N ILE A 49 -14.14 -7.32 -10.01
CA ILE A 49 -13.31 -6.36 -10.73
C ILE A 49 -11.84 -6.72 -10.56
N VAL A 50 -11.37 -6.96 -9.34
CA VAL A 50 -9.98 -7.29 -9.04
C VAL A 50 -9.58 -8.61 -9.71
N ARG A 51 -10.40 -9.64 -9.61
CA ARG A 51 -10.18 -10.93 -10.29
C ARG A 51 -9.99 -10.72 -11.78
N ASP A 52 -10.92 -10.02 -12.44
CA ASP A 52 -10.89 -9.80 -13.88
C ASP A 52 -9.63 -9.03 -14.32
N GLN A 53 -9.19 -8.05 -13.52
CA GLN A 53 -7.94 -7.35 -13.77
C GLN A 53 -6.71 -8.24 -13.58
N LEU A 54 -6.67 -9.03 -12.51
CA LEU A 54 -5.54 -9.94 -12.25
C LEU A 54 -5.43 -11.02 -13.32
N TYR A 55 -6.53 -11.55 -13.82
CA TYR A 55 -6.52 -12.48 -14.96
C TYR A 55 -5.87 -11.86 -16.20
N GLN A 56 -6.24 -10.63 -16.53
CA GLN A 56 -5.62 -9.91 -17.65
C GLN A 56 -4.13 -9.67 -17.42
N LEU A 57 -3.75 -9.23 -16.24
CA LEU A 57 -2.36 -8.90 -15.90
C LEU A 57 -1.43 -10.12 -15.86
N TYR A 58 -1.92 -11.24 -15.32
CA TYR A 58 -1.09 -12.42 -15.10
C TYR A 58 -1.19 -13.47 -16.22
N LEU A 59 -2.36 -13.59 -16.83
CA LEU A 59 -2.64 -14.64 -17.80
C LEU A 59 -2.84 -14.09 -19.24
N GLY A 60 -2.91 -12.75 -19.40
CA GLY A 60 -3.12 -12.11 -20.70
C GLY A 60 -4.50 -12.39 -21.33
N ARG A 61 -5.47 -12.83 -20.53
CA ARG A 61 -6.79 -13.24 -21.00
C ARG A 61 -7.87 -12.85 -19.98
N PRO A 62 -9.14 -12.65 -20.42
CA PRO A 62 -10.23 -12.37 -19.51
C PRO A 62 -10.53 -13.59 -18.62
N HIS A 63 -11.13 -13.32 -17.44
CA HIS A 63 -11.78 -14.35 -16.66
C HIS A 63 -12.93 -14.91 -17.51
N GLY A 64 -12.93 -16.20 -17.72
CA GLY A 64 -13.91 -16.88 -18.56
C GLY A 64 -14.25 -18.27 -18.02
N ALA A 65 -15.16 -18.96 -18.69
CA ALA A 65 -15.62 -20.28 -18.31
C ALA A 65 -14.53 -21.35 -18.45
N GLU A 66 -13.46 -21.24 -17.66
CA GLU A 66 -12.45 -22.28 -17.58
C GLU A 66 -12.98 -23.46 -16.78
N LYS A 67 -13.07 -24.60 -17.45
CA LYS A 67 -13.32 -25.84 -16.72
C LYS A 67 -11.99 -26.25 -16.06
N LEU A 68 -11.90 -26.08 -14.74
CA LEU A 68 -10.78 -26.59 -13.97
C LEU A 68 -10.75 -28.11 -14.10
N ASN A 69 -9.65 -28.63 -14.64
CA ASN A 69 -9.42 -30.07 -14.67
C ASN A 69 -8.71 -30.49 -13.41
N LEU A 70 -9.48 -30.99 -12.44
CA LEU A 70 -8.94 -31.44 -11.14
C LEU A 70 -8.38 -32.87 -11.19
N THR A 71 -8.53 -33.57 -12.29
CA THR A 71 -8.09 -34.99 -12.42
C THR A 71 -6.67 -35.11 -12.94
N LEU A 72 -6.17 -34.12 -13.69
CA LEU A 72 -4.81 -34.11 -14.24
C LEU A 72 -3.85 -33.39 -13.28
N THR A 73 -2.99 -34.15 -12.62
CA THR A 73 -1.99 -33.62 -11.68
C THR A 73 -1.08 -32.57 -12.34
N SER A 74 -0.78 -32.70 -13.62
CA SER A 74 0.04 -31.73 -14.37
C SER A 74 -0.61 -30.34 -14.53
N GLU A 75 -1.94 -30.22 -14.40
CA GLU A 75 -2.68 -28.96 -14.50
C GLU A 75 -2.86 -28.27 -13.15
N LEU A 76 -2.63 -28.98 -12.03
CA LEU A 76 -2.85 -28.42 -10.68
C LEU A 76 -2.09 -27.12 -10.41
N PRO A 77 -0.80 -26.96 -10.78
CA PRO A 77 -0.10 -25.69 -10.54
C PRO A 77 -0.74 -24.48 -11.26
N GLY A 78 -1.19 -24.70 -12.50
CA GLY A 78 -1.92 -23.68 -13.25
C GLY A 78 -3.28 -23.34 -12.61
N ASN A 79 -3.98 -24.36 -12.13
CA ASN A 79 -5.24 -24.17 -11.40
C ASN A 79 -5.03 -23.43 -10.08
N VAL A 80 -3.95 -23.72 -9.34
CA VAL A 80 -3.61 -22.98 -8.11
C VAL A 80 -3.38 -21.51 -8.41
N LEU A 81 -2.59 -21.17 -9.44
CA LEU A 81 -2.39 -19.78 -9.84
C LEU A 81 -3.73 -19.12 -10.21
N THR A 82 -4.48 -19.74 -11.09
CA THR A 82 -5.76 -19.23 -11.59
C THR A 82 -6.74 -18.94 -10.46
N LEU A 83 -6.93 -19.89 -9.54
CA LEU A 83 -7.81 -19.71 -8.39
C LEU A 83 -7.32 -18.63 -7.43
N SER A 84 -6.01 -18.50 -7.25
CA SER A 84 -5.41 -17.49 -6.37
C SER A 84 -5.52 -16.05 -6.92
N LEU A 85 -5.87 -15.86 -8.18
CA LEU A 85 -6.13 -14.53 -8.72
C LEU A 85 -7.49 -13.96 -8.28
N ASP A 86 -8.38 -14.82 -7.79
CA ASP A 86 -9.69 -14.40 -7.27
C ASP A 86 -9.57 -14.07 -5.78
N PRO A 87 -9.87 -12.83 -5.35
CA PRO A 87 -9.83 -12.44 -3.94
C PRO A 87 -10.70 -13.29 -3.01
N ASP A 88 -11.79 -13.88 -3.53
CA ASP A 88 -12.69 -14.72 -2.71
C ASP A 88 -12.05 -16.05 -2.32
N ASN A 89 -11.09 -16.53 -3.11
CA ASN A 89 -10.34 -17.76 -2.84
C ASN A 89 -9.10 -17.54 -1.97
N VAL A 90 -8.81 -16.30 -1.57
CA VAL A 90 -7.58 -15.95 -0.85
C VAL A 90 -7.88 -15.68 0.62
N THR A 91 -7.04 -16.23 1.49
CA THR A 91 -6.99 -15.87 2.91
C THR A 91 -5.78 -14.99 3.17
N LEU A 92 -6.01 -13.80 3.74
CA LEU A 92 -4.94 -12.92 4.17
C LEU A 92 -4.74 -13.04 5.67
N GLU A 93 -3.48 -13.09 6.14
CA GLU A 93 -3.14 -13.23 7.56
C GLU A 93 -3.87 -12.19 8.42
N ALA A 94 -3.94 -10.96 7.95
CA ALA A 94 -4.63 -9.87 8.64
C ALA A 94 -6.10 -10.18 8.97
N GLY A 95 -6.77 -11.00 8.18
CA GLY A 95 -8.14 -11.44 8.43
C GLY A 95 -8.29 -12.38 9.63
N HIS A 96 -7.19 -12.92 10.16
CA HIS A 96 -7.18 -13.85 11.30
C HIS A 96 -6.84 -13.17 12.63
N PHE A 97 -6.42 -11.91 12.62
CA PHE A 97 -6.12 -11.20 13.85
C PHE A 97 -7.38 -10.97 14.70
N ALA A 98 -7.23 -11.09 16.02
CA ALA A 98 -8.33 -10.94 16.97
C ALA A 98 -8.93 -9.52 16.98
N ASP A 99 -8.16 -8.54 16.57
CA ASP A 99 -8.52 -7.12 16.54
C ASP A 99 -9.08 -6.65 15.18
N VAL A 100 -9.28 -7.57 14.22
CA VAL A 100 -9.81 -7.20 12.90
C VAL A 100 -11.25 -6.72 12.98
N ASP A 101 -11.51 -5.55 12.42
CA ASP A 101 -12.88 -5.12 12.10
C ASP A 101 -13.33 -5.89 10.84
N ARG A 102 -14.12 -6.92 11.06
CA ARG A 102 -14.51 -7.86 10.00
C ARG A 102 -15.28 -7.18 8.87
N GLN A 103 -16.12 -6.21 9.18
CA GLN A 103 -16.87 -5.50 8.15
C GLN A 103 -15.93 -4.69 7.27
N LYS A 104 -15.10 -3.83 7.87
CA LYS A 104 -14.14 -3.02 7.13
C LYS A 104 -13.14 -3.87 6.37
N PHE A 105 -12.68 -4.96 6.99
CA PHE A 105 -11.73 -5.86 6.34
C PHE A 105 -12.33 -6.50 5.09
N ASN A 106 -13.56 -7.05 5.17
CA ASN A 106 -14.21 -7.65 4.03
C ASN A 106 -14.42 -6.65 2.87
N GLU A 107 -14.79 -5.41 3.18
CA GLU A 107 -14.94 -4.34 2.18
C GLU A 107 -13.61 -3.96 1.50
N ARG A 108 -12.48 -4.16 2.17
CA ARG A 108 -11.13 -3.74 1.70
C ARG A 108 -10.27 -4.90 1.22
N LYS A 109 -10.57 -6.14 1.61
CA LYS A 109 -9.78 -7.34 1.26
C LYS A 109 -9.50 -7.45 -0.24
N PRO A 110 -10.47 -7.26 -1.17
CA PRO A 110 -10.18 -7.33 -2.60
C PRO A 110 -9.15 -6.28 -3.04
N LEU A 111 -9.24 -5.06 -2.52
CA LEU A 111 -8.32 -3.98 -2.85
C LEU A 111 -6.93 -4.21 -2.24
N LEU A 112 -6.86 -4.75 -1.02
CA LEU A 112 -5.60 -5.12 -0.38
C LEU A 112 -4.90 -6.24 -1.16
N TRP A 113 -5.67 -7.24 -1.63
CA TRP A 113 -5.15 -8.27 -2.50
C TRP A 113 -4.64 -7.71 -3.83
N PHE A 114 -5.40 -6.79 -4.45
CA PHE A 114 -4.96 -6.14 -5.69
C PHE A 114 -3.68 -5.33 -5.49
N TRP A 115 -3.54 -4.61 -4.36
CA TRP A 115 -2.32 -3.91 -3.98
C TRP A 115 -1.12 -4.84 -3.95
N GLN A 116 -1.24 -5.95 -3.24
CA GLN A 116 -0.16 -6.91 -3.09
C GLN A 116 0.20 -7.59 -4.41
N MET A 117 -0.80 -7.99 -5.20
CA MET A 117 -0.58 -8.66 -6.48
C MET A 117 -0.02 -7.72 -7.53
N PHE A 118 -0.48 -6.47 -7.60
CA PHE A 118 0.11 -5.48 -8.49
C PHE A 118 1.60 -5.29 -8.20
N ASP A 119 1.99 -5.13 -6.95
CA ASP A 119 3.39 -4.93 -6.56
C ASP A 119 4.27 -6.17 -6.83
N ARG A 120 3.70 -7.38 -6.80
CA ARG A 120 4.41 -8.62 -7.14
C ARG A 120 4.46 -8.90 -8.64
N SER A 121 3.68 -8.20 -9.44
CA SER A 121 3.70 -8.34 -10.89
C SER A 121 4.90 -7.62 -11.52
N PRO A 122 5.33 -8.01 -12.74
CA PRO A 122 6.41 -7.31 -13.45
C PRO A 122 6.12 -5.82 -13.67
N ILE A 123 4.86 -5.44 -13.81
CA ILE A 123 4.45 -4.04 -14.03
C ILE A 123 4.48 -3.20 -12.75
N GLY A 124 4.49 -3.80 -11.57
CA GLY A 124 4.58 -3.11 -10.28
C GLY A 124 5.88 -2.29 -10.12
N LEU A 125 6.95 -2.70 -10.82
CA LEU A 125 8.22 -1.98 -10.89
C LEU A 125 8.19 -0.77 -11.82
N ASN A 126 7.19 -0.64 -12.69
CA ASN A 126 7.04 0.53 -13.54
C ASN A 126 6.80 1.76 -12.67
N HIS A 127 7.80 2.63 -12.59
CA HIS A 127 7.80 3.74 -11.66
C HIS A 127 6.66 4.73 -11.92
N TRP A 128 6.46 5.11 -13.18
CA TRP A 128 5.42 6.07 -13.56
C TRP A 128 4.01 5.53 -13.31
N LEU A 129 3.76 4.31 -13.77
CA LEU A 129 2.48 3.60 -13.58
C LEU A 129 2.23 3.28 -12.11
N GLY A 130 3.23 2.72 -11.44
CA GLY A 130 3.09 2.24 -10.06
C GLY A 130 2.79 3.34 -9.06
N LEU A 131 3.41 4.52 -9.17
CA LEU A 131 3.07 5.67 -8.32
C LEU A 131 1.59 6.05 -8.46
N ARG A 132 1.08 6.11 -9.67
CA ARG A 132 -0.30 6.50 -9.96
C ARG A 132 -1.31 5.44 -9.56
N PHE A 133 -0.99 4.17 -9.83
CA PHE A 133 -1.82 3.05 -9.43
C PHE A 133 -1.99 2.98 -7.91
N ARG A 134 -0.88 3.04 -7.14
CA ARG A 134 -0.94 2.98 -5.68
C ARG A 134 -1.69 4.18 -5.09
N CYS A 135 -1.52 5.37 -5.68
CA CYS A 135 -2.29 6.54 -5.27
C CYS A 135 -3.78 6.40 -5.58
N MET A 136 -4.13 5.87 -6.74
CA MET A 136 -5.52 5.59 -7.07
C MET A 136 -6.13 4.57 -6.10
N LEU A 137 -5.47 3.42 -5.94
CA LEU A 137 -5.99 2.35 -5.10
C LEU A 137 -6.03 2.74 -3.61
N GLY A 138 -5.04 3.52 -3.14
CA GLY A 138 -4.99 4.03 -1.78
C GLY A 138 -6.18 4.90 -1.40
N ARG A 139 -6.76 5.67 -2.34
CA ARG A 139 -7.99 6.45 -2.08
C ARG A 139 -9.20 5.57 -1.74
N HIS A 140 -9.24 4.35 -2.24
CA HIS A 140 -10.32 3.39 -1.99
C HIS A 140 -10.01 2.44 -0.83
N LEU A 141 -8.73 2.30 -0.46
CA LEU A 141 -8.26 1.35 0.56
C LEU A 141 -8.08 2.02 1.93
N PHE A 142 -7.52 3.23 1.99
CA PHE A 142 -7.17 3.90 3.24
C PHE A 142 -8.37 4.61 3.87
N ALA A 143 -8.28 4.87 5.18
CA ALA A 143 -9.29 5.68 5.88
C ALA A 143 -9.35 7.10 5.29
N LYS A 144 -8.18 7.69 4.99
CA LYS A 144 -8.06 8.99 4.35
C LYS A 144 -6.75 9.07 3.56
N MET A 145 -6.81 9.69 2.38
CA MET A 145 -5.63 9.98 1.58
C MET A 145 -5.70 11.37 0.99
N GLY A 146 -4.66 12.16 1.23
CA GLY A 146 -4.50 13.52 0.73
C GLY A 146 -4.03 13.61 -0.72
N ALA A 147 -3.94 14.82 -1.21
CA ALA A 147 -3.44 15.12 -2.55
C ALA A 147 -1.91 15.08 -2.62
N GLY A 148 -1.34 14.80 -3.80
CA GLY A 148 0.10 14.83 -4.04
C GLY A 148 0.90 13.76 -3.31
N VAL A 149 0.26 12.75 -2.75
CA VAL A 149 0.90 11.61 -2.10
C VAL A 149 1.69 10.79 -3.10
N ARG A 150 2.84 10.27 -2.70
CA ARG A 150 3.68 9.37 -3.50
C ARG A 150 4.00 8.11 -2.72
N ILE A 151 3.55 6.96 -3.22
CA ILE A 151 3.79 5.65 -2.61
C ILE A 151 4.59 4.80 -3.58
N TYR A 152 5.79 4.45 -3.16
CA TYR A 152 6.73 3.68 -3.96
C TYR A 152 6.46 2.17 -3.88
N HIS A 153 7.16 1.41 -4.69
CA HIS A 153 7.02 -0.05 -4.78
C HIS A 153 7.34 -0.78 -3.47
N GLY A 154 6.59 -1.84 -3.19
CA GLY A 154 6.85 -2.75 -2.07
C GLY A 154 6.43 -2.18 -0.71
N VAL A 155 5.50 -1.23 -0.68
CA VAL A 155 4.91 -0.79 0.59
C VAL A 155 3.88 -1.83 1.04
N ASP A 156 4.16 -2.45 2.19
CA ASP A 156 3.28 -3.45 2.81
C ASP A 156 2.34 -2.80 3.82
N LEU A 157 1.11 -3.29 3.86
CA LEU A 157 0.01 -2.81 4.69
C LEU A 157 -0.58 -3.98 5.47
N THR A 158 -1.00 -3.75 6.71
CA THR A 158 -1.76 -4.78 7.45
C THR A 158 -3.24 -4.74 7.05
N TYR A 159 -3.91 -3.63 7.27
CA TYR A 159 -5.32 -3.47 6.94
C TYR A 159 -5.58 -2.42 5.84
N GLY A 160 -4.83 -1.33 5.85
CA GLY A 160 -5.04 -0.16 5.03
C GLY A 160 -6.16 0.76 5.56
N TYR A 161 -7.26 0.23 6.04
CA TYR A 161 -8.43 1.02 6.47
C TYR A 161 -8.21 1.82 7.76
N ASN A 162 -7.11 1.65 8.47
CA ASN A 162 -6.72 2.43 9.64
C ASN A 162 -5.59 3.43 9.33
N LEU A 163 -5.26 3.64 8.05
CA LEU A 163 -4.26 4.61 7.62
C LEU A 163 -4.90 5.95 7.28
N THR A 164 -4.37 7.03 7.87
CA THR A 164 -4.63 8.40 7.44
C THR A 164 -3.34 9.00 6.90
N ILE A 165 -3.34 9.39 5.63
CA ILE A 165 -2.19 9.97 4.94
C ILE A 165 -2.59 11.35 4.43
N GLU A 166 -1.87 12.37 4.86
CA GLU A 166 -2.15 13.75 4.47
C GLU A 166 -1.45 14.16 3.17
N ASP A 167 -1.67 15.42 2.74
CA ASP A 167 -1.15 15.94 1.47
C ASP A 167 0.37 15.89 1.40
N GLY A 168 0.90 15.59 0.21
CA GLY A 168 2.31 15.68 -0.12
C GLY A 168 3.20 14.62 0.52
N VAL A 169 2.64 13.69 1.27
CA VAL A 169 3.40 12.61 1.92
C VAL A 169 4.14 11.77 0.89
N THR A 170 5.38 11.40 1.21
CA THR A 170 6.18 10.48 0.41
C THR A 170 6.52 9.23 1.22
N ILE A 171 6.07 8.07 0.77
CA ILE A 171 6.39 6.76 1.35
C ILE A 171 7.31 6.03 0.38
N ARG A 172 8.54 5.81 0.80
CA ARG A 172 9.58 5.20 -0.02
C ARG A 172 9.40 3.69 -0.14
N GLN A 173 10.31 3.05 -0.86
CA GLN A 173 10.27 1.62 -1.19
C GLN A 173 10.33 0.74 0.06
N ARG A 174 9.58 -0.37 0.04
CA ARG A 174 9.64 -1.45 1.03
C ARG A 174 9.41 -0.98 2.47
N VAL A 175 8.55 0.01 2.64
CA VAL A 175 8.07 0.45 3.95
C VAL A 175 6.97 -0.49 4.41
N LEU A 176 7.01 -0.90 5.68
CA LEU A 176 5.90 -1.59 6.33
C LEU A 176 5.09 -0.58 7.16
N LEU A 177 3.79 -0.54 6.91
CA LEU A 177 2.82 0.21 7.71
C LEU A 177 1.89 -0.79 8.40
N ASP A 178 2.17 -1.07 9.67
CA ASP A 178 1.33 -1.93 10.48
C ASP A 178 0.25 -1.10 11.17
N ASP A 179 -0.87 -0.93 10.48
CA ASP A 179 -1.95 -0.02 10.85
C ASP A 179 -3.03 -0.63 11.77
N ARG A 180 -2.73 -1.71 12.51
CA ARG A 180 -3.69 -2.39 13.39
C ARG A 180 -4.31 -1.43 14.41
N GLY A 181 -3.50 -0.60 15.09
CA GLY A 181 -3.94 0.42 16.03
C GLY A 181 -4.15 1.82 15.42
N GLY A 182 -3.96 1.93 14.11
CA GLY A 182 -4.06 3.17 13.36
C GLY A 182 -2.75 3.94 13.23
N ILE A 183 -2.52 4.50 12.06
CA ILE A 183 -1.36 5.36 11.75
C ILE A 183 -1.86 6.63 11.07
N THR A 184 -1.38 7.77 11.57
CA THR A 184 -1.56 9.06 10.89
C THR A 184 -0.21 9.59 10.42
N ILE A 185 -0.11 9.93 9.12
CA ILE A 185 1.09 10.52 8.53
C ILE A 185 0.75 11.93 8.07
N GLY A 186 1.35 12.90 8.73
CA GLY A 186 1.10 14.33 8.55
C GLY A 186 1.66 14.89 7.23
N LYS A 187 1.13 16.04 6.86
CA LYS A 187 1.42 16.72 5.60
C LYS A 187 2.91 16.86 5.30
N ASN A 188 3.31 16.53 4.06
CA ASN A 188 4.69 16.61 3.57
C ASN A 188 5.71 15.75 4.33
N ALA A 189 5.27 14.81 5.18
CA ALA A 189 6.20 13.88 5.82
C ALA A 189 6.84 12.93 4.81
N VAL A 190 8.05 12.47 5.12
CA VAL A 190 8.81 11.55 4.28
C VAL A 190 9.16 10.31 5.08
N ILE A 191 8.73 9.16 4.60
CA ILE A 191 9.05 7.86 5.18
C ILE A 191 10.13 7.19 4.34
N GLY A 192 11.30 6.98 4.95
CA GLY A 192 12.49 6.41 4.28
C GLY A 192 12.32 4.95 3.91
N SER A 193 13.09 4.49 2.93
CA SER A 193 13.03 3.11 2.42
C SER A 193 13.33 2.08 3.52
N PHE A 194 12.64 0.94 3.49
CA PHE A 194 12.81 -0.16 4.42
C PHE A 194 12.48 0.16 5.89
N SER A 195 11.90 1.32 6.20
CA SER A 195 11.44 1.62 7.55
C SER A 195 10.16 0.85 7.88
N ARG A 196 9.92 0.70 9.17
CA ARG A 196 8.75 -0.01 9.69
C ARG A 196 8.04 0.86 10.71
N ILE A 197 6.75 1.06 10.54
CA ILE A 197 5.91 1.85 11.43
C ILE A 197 4.85 0.93 12.00
N PHE A 198 4.85 0.78 13.33
CA PHE A 198 3.95 -0.09 14.05
C PHE A 198 2.90 0.72 14.81
N SER A 199 1.71 0.19 14.90
CA SER A 199 0.65 0.68 15.77
C SER A 199 0.10 -0.40 16.70
N HIS A 200 0.81 -1.53 16.82
CA HIS A 200 0.54 -2.54 17.82
C HIS A 200 1.84 -3.01 18.50
N SER A 201 1.71 -3.60 19.66
CA SER A 201 2.78 -4.25 20.40
C SER A 201 2.24 -5.45 21.17
N TYR A 202 3.13 -6.33 21.59
CA TYR A 202 2.79 -7.42 22.51
C TYR A 202 3.52 -7.22 23.84
N ALA A 203 2.92 -7.68 24.92
CA ALA A 203 3.64 -7.78 26.18
C ALA A 203 4.66 -8.93 26.11
N PRO A 204 5.84 -8.83 26.72
CA PRO A 204 6.87 -9.87 26.67
C PRO A 204 6.42 -11.25 27.16
N ASP A 205 5.43 -11.26 28.03
CA ASP A 205 4.84 -12.45 28.66
C ASP A 205 3.50 -12.89 28.06
N ASN A 206 2.98 -12.14 27.09
CA ASN A 206 1.70 -12.44 26.45
C ASN A 206 1.67 -12.01 24.98
N TYR A 207 1.90 -12.98 24.08
CA TYR A 207 1.83 -12.78 22.63
C TYR A 207 0.45 -13.08 22.03
N GLU A 208 -0.53 -13.48 22.84
CA GLU A 208 -1.86 -13.80 22.33
C GLU A 208 -2.73 -12.55 22.10
N LYS A 209 -2.47 -11.50 22.91
CA LYS A 209 -3.25 -10.27 22.83
C LYS A 209 -2.39 -9.07 22.47
N ALA A 210 -2.60 -8.55 21.26
CA ALA A 210 -1.97 -7.32 20.82
C ALA A 210 -2.53 -6.11 21.61
N ARG A 211 -1.63 -5.22 22.02
CA ARG A 211 -1.98 -3.88 22.48
C ARG A 211 -1.96 -2.93 21.29
N LEU A 212 -3.13 -2.40 20.96
CA LEU A 212 -3.28 -1.44 19.86
C LEU A 212 -3.04 -0.02 20.39
N VAL A 213 -2.15 0.71 19.74
CA VAL A 213 -1.82 2.10 20.13
C VAL A 213 -1.58 2.91 18.87
N HIS A 214 -2.35 3.98 18.70
CA HIS A 214 -2.23 4.87 17.54
C HIS A 214 -0.84 5.50 17.43
N THR A 215 -0.27 5.53 16.23
CA THR A 215 1.05 6.11 15.93
C THR A 215 0.89 7.34 15.05
N GLU A 216 1.55 8.43 15.40
CA GLU A 216 1.46 9.71 14.71
C GLU A 216 2.83 10.14 14.16
N ILE A 217 2.88 10.45 12.88
CA ILE A 217 4.03 11.09 12.23
C ILE A 217 3.62 12.53 11.90
N GLY A 218 4.25 13.50 12.54
CA GLY A 218 3.90 14.91 12.40
C GLY A 218 4.18 15.50 11.01
N PRO A 219 3.57 16.65 10.70
CA PRO A 219 3.79 17.33 9.42
C PRO A 219 5.27 17.64 9.18
N GLY A 220 5.76 17.37 7.96
CA GLY A 220 7.15 17.61 7.58
C GLY A 220 8.17 16.70 8.25
N ALA A 221 7.77 15.77 9.11
CA ALA A 221 8.67 14.84 9.77
C ALA A 221 9.39 13.93 8.75
N ARG A 222 10.58 13.49 9.10
CA ARG A 222 11.41 12.63 8.26
C ARG A 222 11.80 11.37 9.01
N ILE A 223 11.34 10.24 8.52
CA ILE A 223 11.75 8.92 9.03
C ILE A 223 12.87 8.41 8.13
N GLY A 224 14.03 8.15 8.73
CA GLY A 224 15.21 7.64 8.02
C GLY A 224 14.99 6.24 7.46
N SER A 225 15.80 5.88 6.46
CA SER A 225 15.78 4.52 5.93
C SER A 225 16.14 3.51 7.02
N HIS A 226 15.49 2.35 7.01
CA HIS A 226 15.65 1.27 8.01
C HIS A 226 15.28 1.67 9.45
N ALA A 227 14.61 2.81 9.66
CA ALA A 227 14.15 3.20 10.98
C ALA A 227 12.93 2.38 11.43
N PHE A 228 12.83 2.19 12.75
CA PHE A 228 11.67 1.58 13.38
C PHE A 228 10.93 2.65 14.20
N VAL A 229 9.64 2.81 13.96
CA VAL A 229 8.74 3.64 14.75
C VAL A 229 7.80 2.72 15.50
N MET A 230 7.93 2.68 16.82
CA MET A 230 7.16 1.77 17.66
C MET A 230 5.73 2.28 17.87
N ALA A 231 4.84 1.35 18.22
CA ALA A 231 3.44 1.65 18.51
C ALA A 231 3.29 2.75 19.56
N GLY A 232 2.42 3.72 19.29
CA GLY A 232 2.15 4.85 20.17
C GLY A 232 3.17 5.99 20.10
N THR A 233 4.18 5.88 19.26
CA THR A 233 5.14 6.99 19.04
C THR A 233 4.42 8.18 18.41
N LYS A 234 4.73 9.37 18.92
CA LYS A 234 4.34 10.65 18.32
C LYS A 234 5.60 11.37 17.86
N VAL A 235 5.84 11.33 16.58
CA VAL A 235 6.94 12.09 15.95
C VAL A 235 6.46 13.52 15.74
N GLY A 236 7.22 14.49 16.23
CA GLY A 236 6.86 15.91 16.16
C GLY A 236 6.91 16.47 14.73
N ALA A 237 6.31 17.64 14.53
CA ALA A 237 6.38 18.33 13.26
C ALA A 237 7.84 18.68 12.89
N GLY A 238 8.28 18.33 11.69
CA GLY A 238 9.64 18.53 11.19
C GLY A 238 10.72 17.68 11.88
N GLU A 239 10.35 16.81 12.81
CA GLU A 239 11.28 15.95 13.54
C GLU A 239 11.93 14.93 12.60
N ILE A 240 13.18 14.60 12.90
CA ILE A 240 13.97 13.61 12.17
C ILE A 240 14.20 12.39 13.07
N VAL A 241 13.74 11.23 12.63
CA VAL A 241 13.89 9.95 13.33
C VAL A 241 14.79 9.01 12.52
N GLY A 242 15.81 8.45 13.17
CA GLY A 242 16.75 7.52 12.53
C GLY A 242 17.97 8.22 11.95
N ASN A 243 18.86 7.43 11.36
CA ASN A 243 20.12 7.93 10.82
C ASN A 243 19.91 8.48 9.40
N PHE A 244 20.16 9.78 9.25
CA PHE A 244 20.45 10.37 7.96
C PHE A 244 21.99 10.46 7.83
N PRO A 245 22.56 10.17 6.65
CA PRO A 245 23.97 10.49 6.47
C PRO A 245 24.16 11.97 6.83
N ALA A 246 25.03 12.25 7.79
CA ALA A 246 25.44 13.62 8.03
C ALA A 246 25.98 14.14 6.70
N ASP A 247 25.56 15.32 6.27
CA ASP A 247 26.23 16.03 5.19
C ASP A 247 27.69 16.13 5.63
N ARG A 248 28.55 15.29 5.05
CA ARG A 248 29.97 15.45 5.17
C ARG A 248 30.31 16.65 4.31
N ALA A 249 30.40 17.80 4.98
CA ALA A 249 30.95 19.00 4.41
C ALA A 249 32.38 18.78 3.94
#